data_ff54e78f17be85d42414bca898f139e9
#
_entry.id   ff54e78f17be85d42414bca898f139e9
#
_cell.length_a   1.000
_cell.length_b   1.000
_cell.length_c   1.000
_cell.angle_alpha   90.00
_cell.angle_beta   90.00
_cell.angle_gamma   90.00
#
_symmetry.space_group_name_H-M   'P 1'
#
loop_
_entity.id
_entity.type
_entity.pdbx_description
1 polymer ?
#
loop_
_entity_poly.entity_id
_entity_poly.type
_entity_poly.pdbx_seq_one_letter_code
_entity_poly.pdbx_strand_id
1 'polypeptide(L)'
;MKAISLFSLLVTIMPLAAQDAAKSSDPALAAGKESLLPNQKAFLNLPEESRKTFVKYFSEASRLAQQKRIFEAMEEIEKAIAIFPDSPEVYNLRGSCFVEIRAFDKALADFKKAAEYSTSNVGVNFNIAEVYFVTKEWQKSVDIFERILKDIPESNTAMSRLVEFKILLCKKKLGLNDEATILAEKYDFLDDSPYYYYAQAAIAYEDKNLMKAEEWLAIASRIFKDPNILAPWQDTMVEYGYIKSFYGEDPVEP
;
A
#
# COMPACT_ATOMS: atom_id res chain seq x y z
N MET A 1 10.88 -17.56 -11.46
CA MET A 1 9.87 -16.48 -11.31
C MET A 1 10.27 -15.61 -10.13
N LYS A 2 10.93 -14.47 -10.38
CA LYS A 2 11.07 -13.44 -9.34
C LYS A 2 9.75 -12.68 -9.32
N ALA A 3 8.95 -12.92 -8.31
CA ALA A 3 7.72 -12.16 -8.10
C ALA A 3 8.06 -10.67 -8.07
N ILE A 4 7.41 -9.92 -8.94
CA ILE A 4 7.40 -8.47 -8.89
C ILE A 4 6.83 -8.12 -7.51
N SER A 5 7.58 -7.38 -6.71
CA SER A 5 7.14 -6.94 -5.39
C SER A 5 6.02 -5.91 -5.58
N LEU A 6 4.80 -6.38 -5.64
CA LEU A 6 3.60 -5.58 -5.86
C LEU A 6 3.27 -4.64 -4.70
N PHE A 7 4.02 -4.72 -3.59
CA PHE A 7 3.74 -3.90 -2.42
C PHE A 7 5.01 -3.56 -1.65
N SER A 8 5.49 -2.35 -1.84
CA SER A 8 6.23 -1.64 -0.79
C SER A 8 5.21 -1.21 0.27
N LEU A 9 4.82 -2.18 1.08
CA LEU A 9 3.74 -2.05 2.03
C LEU A 9 4.14 -1.09 3.12
N LEU A 10 3.42 0.03 3.25
CA LEU A 10 3.31 0.76 4.51
C LEU A 10 2.60 -0.14 5.54
N VAL A 11 3.33 -1.13 6.07
CA VAL A 11 2.96 -1.75 7.33
C VAL A 11 3.20 -0.68 8.38
N THR A 12 2.19 0.10 8.69
CA THR A 12 2.18 0.91 9.91
C THR A 12 2.17 -0.07 11.07
N ILE A 13 3.37 -0.44 11.52
CA ILE A 13 3.57 -1.15 12.79
C ILE A 13 2.90 -0.28 13.85
N MET A 14 2.03 -0.86 14.66
CA MET A 14 1.51 -0.18 15.85
C MET A 14 2.69 0.47 16.59
N PRO A 15 2.61 1.76 16.94
CA PRO A 15 3.70 2.38 17.67
C PRO A 15 3.93 1.61 18.99
N LEU A 16 5.17 1.34 19.28
CA LEU A 16 5.67 0.67 20.50
C LEU A 16 5.11 1.27 21.80
N ALA A 17 4.53 2.48 21.72
CA ALA A 17 3.84 3.16 22.82
C ALA A 17 2.67 2.36 23.45
N ALA A 18 2.11 1.38 22.74
CA ALA A 18 1.09 0.50 23.33
C ALA A 18 1.65 -0.54 24.31
N GLN A 19 2.96 -0.81 24.28
CA GLN A 19 3.60 -1.77 25.18
C GLN A 19 3.94 -1.16 26.55
N ASP A 20 4.27 0.12 26.62
CA ASP A 20 4.63 0.81 27.87
C ASP A 20 3.42 1.32 28.67
N ALA A 21 2.26 1.48 28.03
CA ALA A 21 1.04 1.97 28.66
C ALA A 21 0.48 1.04 29.77
N ALA A 22 0.95 -0.17 29.86
CA ALA A 22 0.47 -1.15 30.86
C ALA A 22 1.10 -0.98 32.26
N LYS A 23 2.11 -0.14 32.43
CA LYS A 23 2.91 -0.04 33.67
C LYS A 23 2.87 1.32 34.40
N SER A 24 2.20 2.33 33.88
CA SER A 24 2.21 3.68 34.46
C SER A 24 0.85 4.09 35.01
N SER A 25 0.86 4.62 36.21
CA SER A 25 -0.28 5.30 36.86
C SER A 25 -0.39 6.79 36.49
N ASP A 26 0.15 7.19 35.36
CA ASP A 26 0.20 8.57 34.89
C ASP A 26 -1.18 9.02 34.37
N PRO A 27 -1.74 10.17 34.83
CA PRO A 27 -3.01 10.71 34.37
C PRO A 27 -3.08 11.00 32.86
N ALA A 28 -1.95 11.32 32.21
CA ALA A 28 -1.88 11.52 30.78
C ALA A 28 -2.12 10.22 29.98
N LEU A 29 -1.75 9.08 30.54
CA LEU A 29 -2.01 7.74 30.01
C LEU A 29 -3.46 7.30 30.19
N ALA A 30 -4.14 7.77 31.26
CA ALA A 30 -5.56 7.51 31.48
C ALA A 30 -6.42 8.25 30.44
N ALA A 31 -6.10 9.51 30.12
CA ALA A 31 -6.77 10.29 29.06
C ALA A 31 -6.57 9.66 27.65
N GLY A 32 -5.41 9.06 27.40
CA GLY A 32 -5.15 8.31 26.17
C GLY A 32 -6.00 7.04 26.01
N LYS A 33 -6.42 6.40 27.11
CA LYS A 33 -7.26 5.19 27.07
C LYS A 33 -8.71 5.46 26.68
N GLU A 34 -9.25 6.65 26.96
CA GLU A 34 -10.63 7.01 26.58
C GLU A 34 -10.78 7.20 25.07
N SER A 35 -9.72 7.60 24.37
CA SER A 35 -9.71 7.78 22.92
C SER A 35 -9.46 6.50 22.10
N LEU A 36 -9.18 5.37 22.75
CA LEU A 36 -8.89 4.11 22.07
C LEU A 36 -10.15 3.52 21.41
N LEU A 37 -9.95 2.94 20.23
CA LEU A 37 -10.99 2.18 19.53
C LEU A 37 -11.42 0.94 20.33
N PRO A 38 -12.65 0.42 20.12
CA PRO A 38 -13.15 -0.75 20.85
C PRO A 38 -12.21 -1.97 20.79
N ASN A 39 -11.67 -2.29 19.62
CA ASN A 39 -10.73 -3.38 19.42
C ASN A 39 -9.42 -3.16 20.17
N GLN A 40 -8.90 -1.92 20.23
CA GLN A 40 -7.71 -1.59 21.00
C GLN A 40 -7.94 -1.80 22.50
N LYS A 41 -9.11 -1.37 23.01
CA LYS A 41 -9.51 -1.63 24.40
C LYS A 41 -9.63 -3.13 24.67
N ALA A 42 -10.23 -3.89 23.75
CA ALA A 42 -10.35 -5.34 23.85
C ALA A 42 -8.97 -6.02 23.91
N PHE A 43 -8.03 -5.60 23.06
CA PHE A 43 -6.65 -6.11 23.09
C PHE A 43 -5.95 -5.84 24.43
N LEU A 44 -6.08 -4.63 24.98
CA LEU A 44 -5.47 -4.27 26.25
C LEU A 44 -6.06 -5.06 27.44
N ASN A 45 -7.32 -5.52 27.32
CA ASN A 45 -7.98 -6.34 28.34
C ASN A 45 -7.60 -7.83 28.27
N LEU A 46 -6.89 -8.29 27.24
CA LEU A 46 -6.38 -9.65 27.20
C LEU A 46 -5.37 -9.88 28.32
N PRO A 47 -5.23 -11.12 28.82
CA PRO A 47 -4.14 -11.51 29.70
C PRO A 47 -2.77 -11.12 29.11
N GLU A 48 -1.84 -10.69 29.95
CA GLU A 48 -0.53 -10.22 29.50
C GLU A 48 0.20 -11.27 28.64
N GLU A 49 0.15 -12.54 29.03
CA GLU A 49 0.76 -13.64 28.28
C GLU A 49 0.12 -13.83 26.90
N SER A 50 -1.21 -13.66 26.78
CA SER A 50 -1.90 -13.70 25.50
C SER A 50 -1.46 -12.55 24.59
N ARG A 51 -1.33 -11.33 25.12
CA ARG A 51 -0.82 -10.17 24.37
C ARG A 51 0.61 -10.39 23.89
N LYS A 52 1.51 -10.88 24.77
CA LYS A 52 2.90 -11.20 24.41
C LYS A 52 2.96 -12.26 23.30
N THR A 53 2.14 -13.29 23.42
CA THR A 53 2.09 -14.38 22.44
C THR A 53 1.54 -13.89 21.09
N PHE A 54 0.49 -13.06 21.10
CA PHE A 54 -0.03 -12.41 19.89
C PHE A 54 1.06 -11.58 19.20
N VAL A 55 1.74 -10.69 19.95
CA VAL A 55 2.79 -9.84 19.39
C VAL A 55 3.93 -10.67 18.81
N LYS A 56 4.30 -11.77 19.46
CA LYS A 56 5.32 -12.71 18.93
C LYS A 56 4.92 -13.27 17.58
N TYR A 57 3.70 -13.82 17.44
CA TYR A 57 3.25 -14.39 16.17
C TYR A 57 3.08 -13.32 15.08
N PHE A 58 2.50 -12.17 15.41
CA PHE A 58 2.34 -11.07 14.45
C PHE A 58 3.69 -10.51 13.97
N SER A 59 4.66 -10.35 14.86
CA SER A 59 6.00 -9.89 14.50
C SER A 59 6.72 -10.90 13.61
N GLU A 60 6.62 -12.19 13.92
CA GLU A 60 7.20 -13.25 13.10
C GLU A 60 6.53 -13.33 11.72
N ALA A 61 5.20 -13.24 11.66
CA ALA A 61 4.45 -13.17 10.41
C ALA A 61 4.91 -11.99 9.54
N SER A 62 5.05 -10.80 10.15
CA SER A 62 5.53 -9.61 9.45
C SER A 62 6.94 -9.79 8.89
N ARG A 63 7.85 -10.38 9.69
CA ARG A 63 9.22 -10.68 9.26
C ARG A 63 9.25 -11.67 8.09
N LEU A 64 8.46 -12.73 8.17
CA LEU A 64 8.36 -13.75 7.11
C LEU A 64 7.77 -13.16 5.81
N ALA A 65 6.73 -12.33 5.92
CA ALA A 65 6.15 -11.65 4.78
C ALA A 65 7.16 -10.72 4.08
N GLN A 66 7.95 -9.95 4.85
CA GLN A 66 9.04 -9.13 4.30
C GLN A 66 10.11 -9.97 3.58
N GLN A 67 10.36 -11.19 4.04
CA GLN A 67 11.27 -12.14 3.41
C GLN A 67 10.63 -12.90 2.23
N LYS A 68 9.40 -12.55 1.84
CA LYS A 68 8.61 -13.25 0.79
C LYS A 68 8.35 -14.73 1.10
N ARG A 69 8.43 -15.14 2.37
CA ARG A 69 8.05 -16.47 2.86
C ARG A 69 6.56 -16.48 3.18
N ILE A 70 5.74 -16.30 2.15
CA ILE A 70 4.33 -15.93 2.28
C ILE A 70 3.51 -17.03 2.98
N PHE A 71 3.71 -18.30 2.63
CA PHE A 71 2.95 -19.40 3.24
C PHE A 71 3.26 -19.56 4.74
N GLU A 72 4.53 -19.41 5.12
CA GLU A 72 4.94 -19.46 6.52
C GLU A 72 4.42 -18.23 7.29
N ALA A 73 4.41 -17.04 6.65
CA ALA A 73 3.79 -15.86 7.24
C ALA A 73 2.30 -16.10 7.53
N MET A 74 1.58 -16.73 6.60
CA MET A 74 0.16 -17.05 6.78
C MET A 74 -0.08 -18.02 7.95
N GLU A 75 0.80 -19.00 8.19
CA GLU A 75 0.69 -19.88 9.36
C GLU A 75 0.81 -19.10 10.68
N GLU A 76 1.76 -18.16 10.77
CA GLU A 76 1.92 -17.32 11.96
C GLU A 76 0.74 -16.35 12.13
N ILE A 77 0.18 -15.83 11.03
CA ILE A 77 -1.03 -15.01 11.02
C ILE A 77 -2.22 -15.77 11.63
N GLU A 78 -2.45 -17.01 11.22
CA GLU A 78 -3.56 -17.81 11.77
C GLU A 78 -3.40 -18.05 13.29
N LYS A 79 -2.17 -18.23 13.77
CA LYS A 79 -1.89 -18.32 15.22
C LYS A 79 -2.21 -17.00 15.94
N ALA A 80 -1.91 -15.86 15.32
CA ALA A 80 -2.25 -14.56 15.89
C ALA A 80 -3.78 -14.34 15.91
N ILE A 81 -4.50 -14.67 14.83
CA ILE A 81 -5.96 -14.60 14.76
C ILE A 81 -6.63 -15.46 15.84
N ALA A 82 -6.09 -16.65 16.11
CA ALA A 82 -6.63 -17.55 17.14
C ALA A 82 -6.56 -16.94 18.56
N ILE A 83 -5.61 -16.01 18.81
CA ILE A 83 -5.49 -15.31 20.08
C ILE A 83 -6.36 -14.07 20.14
N PHE A 84 -6.34 -13.26 19.06
CA PHE A 84 -7.08 -12.02 18.98
C PHE A 84 -7.63 -11.80 17.56
N PRO A 85 -8.87 -12.22 17.31
CA PRO A 85 -9.50 -12.14 15.98
C PRO A 85 -9.92 -10.72 15.57
N ASP A 86 -9.93 -9.76 16.51
CA ASP A 86 -10.39 -8.38 16.25
C ASP A 86 -9.24 -7.42 15.94
N SER A 87 -8.11 -7.94 15.41
CA SER A 87 -6.98 -7.12 15.00
C SER A 87 -7.03 -6.76 13.51
N PRO A 88 -7.28 -5.49 13.17
CA PRO A 88 -7.24 -5.03 11.77
C PRO A 88 -5.84 -5.20 11.14
N GLU A 89 -4.78 -5.09 11.95
CA GLU A 89 -3.40 -5.22 11.48
C GLU A 89 -3.12 -6.61 10.94
N VAL A 90 -3.68 -7.64 11.58
CA VAL A 90 -3.50 -9.03 11.16
C VAL A 90 -4.21 -9.30 9.84
N TYR A 91 -5.43 -8.79 9.66
CA TYR A 91 -6.15 -8.90 8.39
C TYR A 91 -5.47 -8.09 7.28
N ASN A 92 -4.97 -6.90 7.60
CA ASN A 92 -4.20 -6.13 6.63
C ASN A 92 -2.94 -6.88 6.18
N LEU A 93 -2.20 -7.50 7.09
CA LEU A 93 -1.03 -8.32 6.76
C LEU A 93 -1.41 -9.56 5.94
N ARG A 94 -2.49 -10.27 6.29
CA ARG A 94 -2.96 -11.43 5.53
C ARG A 94 -3.45 -11.05 4.13
N GLY A 95 -4.17 -9.94 4.03
CA GLY A 95 -4.56 -9.35 2.75
C GLY A 95 -3.36 -9.10 1.85
N SER A 96 -2.28 -8.55 2.40
CA SER A 96 -1.03 -8.34 1.69
C SER A 96 -0.38 -9.66 1.25
N CYS A 97 -0.38 -10.67 2.10
CA CYS A 97 0.08 -12.01 1.72
C CYS A 97 -0.76 -12.59 0.57
N PHE A 98 -2.08 -12.39 0.56
CA PHE A 98 -2.93 -12.80 -0.55
C PHE A 98 -2.64 -12.04 -1.85
N VAL A 99 -2.29 -10.76 -1.78
CA VAL A 99 -1.85 -10.00 -2.98
C VAL A 99 -0.58 -10.61 -3.58
N GLU A 100 0.41 -10.95 -2.75
CA GLU A 100 1.67 -11.56 -3.22
C GLU A 100 1.46 -12.87 -3.99
N ILE A 101 0.46 -13.65 -3.62
CA ILE A 101 0.08 -14.88 -4.34
C ILE A 101 -1.07 -14.65 -5.35
N ARG A 102 -1.41 -13.40 -5.64
CA ARG A 102 -2.44 -12.97 -6.59
C ARG A 102 -3.86 -13.48 -6.29
N ALA A 103 -4.14 -13.79 -5.04
CA ALA A 103 -5.48 -14.17 -4.56
C ALA A 103 -6.31 -12.92 -4.20
N PHE A 104 -6.59 -12.08 -5.20
CA PHE A 104 -7.13 -10.73 -5.02
C PHE A 104 -8.49 -10.68 -4.32
N ASP A 105 -9.37 -11.64 -4.57
CA ASP A 105 -10.68 -11.69 -3.89
C ASP A 105 -10.52 -11.90 -2.37
N LYS A 106 -9.57 -12.77 -1.97
CA LYS A 106 -9.24 -13.01 -0.56
C LYS A 106 -8.57 -11.80 0.07
N ALA A 107 -7.65 -11.16 -0.66
CA ALA A 107 -7.01 -9.93 -0.22
C ALA A 107 -8.03 -8.83 0.05
N LEU A 108 -8.98 -8.63 -0.89
CA LEU A 108 -10.03 -7.62 -0.77
C LEU A 108 -10.96 -7.89 0.41
N ALA A 109 -11.30 -9.17 0.67
CA ALA A 109 -12.11 -9.55 1.83
C ALA A 109 -11.41 -9.20 3.15
N ASP A 110 -10.12 -9.50 3.27
CA ASP A 110 -9.33 -9.20 4.46
C ASP A 110 -9.10 -7.70 4.65
N PHE A 111 -8.78 -6.96 3.60
CA PHE A 111 -8.65 -5.50 3.69
C PHE A 111 -9.97 -4.83 4.08
N LYS A 112 -11.10 -5.27 3.54
CA LYS A 112 -12.42 -4.76 3.95
C LYS A 112 -12.70 -5.07 5.41
N LYS A 113 -12.37 -6.26 5.88
CA LYS A 113 -12.50 -6.61 7.29
C LYS A 113 -11.61 -5.72 8.17
N ALA A 114 -10.37 -5.44 7.76
CA ALA A 114 -9.52 -4.49 8.46
C ALA A 114 -10.12 -3.06 8.49
N ALA A 115 -10.75 -2.62 7.40
CA ALA A 115 -11.38 -1.31 7.30
C ALA A 115 -12.63 -1.15 8.18
N GLU A 116 -13.31 -2.22 8.58
CA GLU A 116 -14.44 -2.18 9.52
C GLU A 116 -14.06 -1.61 10.89
N TYR A 117 -12.81 -1.79 11.30
CA TYR A 117 -12.30 -1.26 12.58
C TYR A 117 -11.91 0.21 12.52
N SER A 118 -11.59 0.74 11.34
CA SER A 118 -11.27 2.16 11.14
C SER A 118 -11.47 2.53 9.67
N THR A 119 -12.57 3.19 9.37
CA THR A 119 -12.91 3.62 8.00
C THR A 119 -11.97 4.70 7.45
N SER A 120 -11.29 5.44 8.33
CA SER A 120 -10.32 6.49 7.98
C SER A 120 -8.87 5.99 7.92
N ASN A 121 -8.64 4.67 7.96
CA ASN A 121 -7.30 4.13 7.82
C ASN A 121 -6.82 4.27 6.36
N VAL A 122 -6.01 5.29 6.12
CA VAL A 122 -5.46 5.60 4.79
C VAL A 122 -4.72 4.40 4.19
N GLY A 123 -3.91 3.68 4.99
CA GLY A 123 -3.12 2.54 4.51
C GLY A 123 -3.98 1.37 4.06
N VAL A 124 -5.00 1.00 4.84
CA VAL A 124 -5.93 -0.09 4.48
C VAL A 124 -6.76 0.29 3.25
N ASN A 125 -7.28 1.53 3.21
CA ASN A 125 -8.04 2.00 2.05
C ASN A 125 -7.16 2.10 0.80
N PHE A 126 -5.89 2.48 0.94
CA PHE A 126 -4.92 2.43 -0.16
C PHE A 126 -4.78 1.00 -0.70
N ASN A 127 -4.60 0.01 0.16
CA ASN A 127 -4.51 -1.39 -0.26
C ASN A 127 -5.78 -1.88 -1.00
N ILE A 128 -6.96 -1.46 -0.55
CA ILE A 128 -8.22 -1.76 -1.26
C ILE A 128 -8.23 -1.13 -2.66
N ALA A 129 -7.82 0.14 -2.77
CA ALA A 129 -7.75 0.84 -4.05
C ALA A 129 -6.73 0.20 -5.00
N GLU A 130 -5.58 -0.26 -4.46
CA GLU A 130 -4.57 -1.00 -5.21
C GLU A 130 -5.11 -2.33 -5.78
N VAL A 131 -5.85 -3.11 -4.97
CA VAL A 131 -6.46 -4.33 -5.48
C VAL A 131 -7.41 -4.01 -6.64
N TYR A 132 -8.24 -2.96 -6.52
CA TYR A 132 -9.09 -2.53 -7.62
C TYR A 132 -8.29 -2.03 -8.83
N PHE A 133 -7.15 -1.38 -8.62
CA PHE A 133 -6.26 -0.94 -9.69
C PHE A 133 -5.70 -2.14 -10.48
N VAL A 134 -5.12 -3.12 -9.81
CA VAL A 134 -4.52 -4.29 -10.46
C VAL A 134 -5.55 -5.24 -11.08
N THR A 135 -6.78 -5.25 -10.55
CA THR A 135 -7.92 -5.98 -11.14
C THR A 135 -8.66 -5.18 -12.22
N LYS A 136 -8.17 -3.98 -12.55
CA LYS A 136 -8.71 -3.10 -13.60
C LYS A 136 -10.13 -2.58 -13.33
N GLU A 137 -10.53 -2.56 -12.06
CA GLU A 137 -11.79 -1.96 -11.63
C GLU A 137 -11.60 -0.44 -11.41
N TRP A 138 -11.27 0.27 -12.50
CA TRP A 138 -10.74 1.64 -12.50
C TRP A 138 -11.61 2.64 -11.74
N GLN A 139 -12.94 2.57 -11.90
CA GLN A 139 -13.84 3.50 -11.21
C GLN A 139 -13.79 3.30 -9.69
N LYS A 140 -13.84 2.06 -9.21
CA LYS A 140 -13.76 1.78 -7.77
C LYS A 140 -12.41 2.21 -7.19
N SER A 141 -11.35 2.03 -7.97
CA SER A 141 -10.00 2.46 -7.58
C SER A 141 -9.94 3.99 -7.42
N VAL A 142 -10.40 4.76 -8.43
CA VAL A 142 -10.45 6.24 -8.39
C VAL A 142 -11.26 6.72 -7.19
N ASP A 143 -12.48 6.19 -7.00
CA ASP A 143 -13.37 6.64 -5.93
C ASP A 143 -12.71 6.53 -4.54
N ILE A 144 -11.91 5.49 -4.32
CA ILE A 144 -11.20 5.30 -3.06
C ILE A 144 -9.94 6.18 -3.01
N PHE A 145 -9.15 6.24 -4.09
CA PHE A 145 -7.96 7.09 -4.13
C PHE A 145 -8.30 8.57 -3.93
N GLU A 146 -9.36 9.09 -4.57
CA GLU A 146 -9.79 10.48 -4.38
C GLU A 146 -10.28 10.76 -2.95
N ARG A 147 -10.84 9.75 -2.29
CA ARG A 147 -11.24 9.87 -0.89
C ARG A 147 -10.03 9.92 0.03
N ILE A 148 -9.11 8.95 -0.07
CA ILE A 148 -7.94 8.90 0.80
C ILE A 148 -6.98 10.07 0.57
N LEU A 149 -6.95 10.64 -0.62
CA LEU A 149 -6.11 11.80 -0.92
C LEU A 149 -6.43 13.00 -0.01
N LYS A 150 -7.67 13.11 0.45
CA LYS A 150 -8.12 14.15 1.39
C LYS A 150 -7.65 13.90 2.82
N ASP A 151 -7.36 12.64 3.15
CA ASP A 151 -6.96 12.18 4.47
C ASP A 151 -5.44 12.02 4.61
N ILE A 152 -4.69 12.09 3.49
CA ILE A 152 -3.22 12.05 3.50
C ILE A 152 -2.69 13.36 4.09
N PRO A 153 -1.84 13.31 5.13
CA PRO A 153 -1.22 14.51 5.68
C PRO A 153 -0.42 15.27 4.61
N GLU A 154 -0.48 16.60 4.61
CA GLU A 154 0.25 17.46 3.66
C GLU A 154 1.77 17.20 3.65
N SER A 155 2.31 16.79 4.80
CA SER A 155 3.72 16.43 4.92
C SER A 155 4.10 15.13 4.20
N ASN A 156 3.13 14.27 3.87
CA ASN A 156 3.36 13.00 3.16
C ASN A 156 3.22 13.19 1.64
N THR A 157 4.08 14.02 1.07
CA THR A 157 4.08 14.33 -0.36
C THR A 157 4.34 13.11 -1.24
N ALA A 158 5.20 12.19 -0.79
CA ALA A 158 5.51 10.96 -1.53
C ALA A 158 4.24 10.11 -1.78
N MET A 159 3.42 9.92 -0.76
CA MET A 159 2.18 9.16 -0.89
C MET A 159 1.13 9.91 -1.71
N SER A 160 0.93 11.20 -1.46
CA SER A 160 -0.06 11.98 -2.22
C SER A 160 0.27 12.03 -3.71
N ARG A 161 1.55 12.21 -4.07
CA ARG A 161 1.98 12.19 -5.48
C ARG A 161 1.74 10.83 -6.15
N LEU A 162 2.05 9.74 -5.47
CA LEU A 162 1.80 8.40 -6.00
C LEU A 162 0.31 8.13 -6.20
N VAL A 163 -0.53 8.52 -5.23
CA VAL A 163 -2.00 8.38 -5.34
C VAL A 163 -2.54 9.22 -6.50
N GLU A 164 -2.12 10.47 -6.64
CA GLU A 164 -2.51 11.34 -7.75
C GLU A 164 -2.10 10.75 -9.12
N PHE A 165 -0.93 10.17 -9.21
CA PHE A 165 -0.49 9.48 -10.43
C PHE A 165 -1.38 8.27 -10.75
N LYS A 166 -1.75 7.46 -9.75
CA LYS A 166 -2.68 6.33 -9.95
C LYS A 166 -4.07 6.82 -10.36
N ILE A 167 -4.55 7.93 -9.80
CA ILE A 167 -5.81 8.57 -10.23
C ILE A 167 -5.71 9.02 -11.70
N LEU A 168 -4.61 9.65 -12.10
CA LEU A 168 -4.35 10.04 -13.49
C LEU A 168 -4.50 8.83 -14.42
N LEU A 169 -3.83 7.73 -14.09
CA LEU A 169 -3.85 6.52 -14.90
C LEU A 169 -5.24 5.89 -14.99
N CYS A 170 -5.96 5.82 -13.86
CA CYS A 170 -7.34 5.34 -13.85
C CYS A 170 -8.26 6.21 -14.72
N LYS A 171 -8.16 7.56 -14.63
CA LYS A 171 -8.95 8.49 -15.43
C LYS A 171 -8.66 8.31 -16.92
N LYS A 172 -7.42 8.04 -17.32
CA LYS A 172 -7.07 7.65 -18.69
C LYS A 172 -7.84 6.41 -19.16
N LYS A 173 -7.88 5.35 -18.34
CA LYS A 173 -8.65 4.11 -18.70
C LYS A 173 -10.15 4.32 -18.73
N LEU A 174 -10.66 5.28 -17.99
CA LEU A 174 -12.09 5.64 -17.98
C LEU A 174 -12.47 6.61 -19.14
N GLY A 175 -11.49 7.07 -19.93
CA GLY A 175 -11.73 8.03 -21.01
C GLY A 175 -11.95 9.47 -20.55
N LEU A 176 -11.67 9.77 -19.28
CA LEU A 176 -11.76 11.11 -18.68
C LEU A 176 -10.49 11.92 -19.02
N ASN A 177 -10.26 12.14 -20.32
CA ASN A 177 -8.99 12.66 -20.83
C ASN A 177 -8.68 14.08 -20.35
N ASP A 178 -9.67 14.96 -20.24
CA ASP A 178 -9.48 16.35 -19.78
C ASP A 178 -8.98 16.37 -18.32
N GLU A 179 -9.61 15.59 -17.44
CA GLU A 179 -9.21 15.48 -16.05
C GLU A 179 -7.81 14.83 -15.90
N ALA A 180 -7.52 13.83 -16.71
CA ALA A 180 -6.22 13.19 -16.73
C ALA A 180 -5.13 14.16 -17.22
N THR A 181 -5.42 15.03 -18.19
CA THR A 181 -4.48 16.06 -18.66
C THR A 181 -4.19 17.09 -17.57
N ILE A 182 -5.20 17.57 -16.87
CA ILE A 182 -5.03 18.48 -15.73
C ILE A 182 -4.11 17.87 -14.68
N LEU A 183 -4.30 16.58 -14.37
CA LEU A 183 -3.42 15.87 -13.41
C LEU A 183 -2.00 15.73 -13.97
N ALA A 184 -1.82 15.39 -15.23
CA ALA A 184 -0.50 15.23 -15.84
C ALA A 184 0.34 16.52 -15.83
N GLU A 185 -0.31 17.67 -15.92
CA GLU A 185 0.29 19.00 -15.93
C GLU A 185 0.38 19.63 -14.52
N LYS A 186 -0.10 18.94 -13.49
CA LYS A 186 -0.20 19.49 -12.14
C LYS A 186 1.15 19.84 -11.52
N TYR A 187 2.19 19.08 -11.84
CA TYR A 187 3.54 19.24 -11.32
C TYR A 187 4.54 19.31 -12.47
N ASP A 188 5.60 20.07 -12.27
CA ASP A 188 6.71 20.20 -13.21
C ASP A 188 7.97 19.52 -12.67
N PHE A 189 9.09 19.70 -13.36
CA PHE A 189 10.39 19.10 -13.03
C PHE A 189 11.03 19.66 -11.73
N LEU A 190 10.42 20.67 -11.10
CA LEU A 190 10.87 21.22 -9.82
C LEU A 190 10.20 20.52 -8.62
N ASP A 191 9.18 19.68 -8.86
CA ASP A 191 8.60 18.86 -7.80
C ASP A 191 9.60 17.78 -7.35
N ASP A 192 9.77 17.63 -6.04
CA ASP A 192 10.75 16.70 -5.43
C ASP A 192 10.34 15.21 -5.52
N SER A 193 9.37 14.89 -6.37
CA SER A 193 8.88 13.52 -6.56
C SER A 193 9.09 13.03 -7.99
N PRO A 194 9.03 11.72 -8.24
CA PRO A 194 9.07 11.17 -9.59
C PRO A 194 7.84 11.52 -10.46
N TYR A 195 6.81 12.17 -9.91
CA TYR A 195 5.52 12.40 -10.56
C TYR A 195 5.64 12.92 -11.98
N TYR A 196 6.33 14.05 -12.15
CA TYR A 196 6.47 14.70 -13.46
C TYR A 196 6.99 13.74 -14.53
N TYR A 197 8.07 13.05 -14.22
CA TYR A 197 8.73 12.15 -15.17
C TYR A 197 7.86 10.95 -15.53
N TYR A 198 7.16 10.38 -14.55
CA TYR A 198 6.26 9.25 -14.78
C TYR A 198 4.97 9.67 -15.50
N ALA A 199 4.45 10.87 -15.25
CA ALA A 199 3.32 11.43 -15.99
C ALA A 199 3.69 11.66 -17.47
N GLN A 200 4.88 12.22 -17.75
CA GLN A 200 5.38 12.39 -19.12
C GLN A 200 5.62 11.04 -19.82
N ALA A 201 6.15 10.06 -19.10
CA ALA A 201 6.30 8.71 -19.63
C ALA A 201 4.95 8.09 -19.98
N ALA A 202 3.94 8.23 -19.10
CA ALA A 202 2.59 7.74 -19.35
C ALA A 202 1.95 8.37 -20.60
N ILE A 203 2.09 9.70 -20.78
CA ILE A 203 1.63 10.38 -22.00
C ILE A 203 2.31 9.80 -23.23
N ALA A 204 3.64 9.65 -23.19
CA ALA A 204 4.40 9.12 -24.32
C ALA A 204 4.01 7.66 -24.66
N TYR A 205 3.68 6.82 -23.68
CA TYR A 205 3.15 5.48 -23.91
C TYR A 205 1.77 5.51 -24.59
N GLU A 206 0.87 6.39 -24.17
CA GLU A 206 -0.44 6.56 -24.81
C GLU A 206 -0.30 7.03 -26.28
N ASP A 207 0.67 7.91 -26.55
CA ASP A 207 1.02 8.37 -27.89
C ASP A 207 1.79 7.32 -28.72
N LYS A 208 2.01 6.12 -28.16
CA LYS A 208 2.80 5.03 -28.77
C LYS A 208 4.25 5.40 -29.09
N ASN A 209 4.77 6.43 -28.44
CA ASN A 209 6.16 6.86 -28.55
C ASN A 209 7.01 6.20 -27.48
N LEU A 210 7.29 4.91 -27.66
CA LEU A 210 8.04 4.09 -26.69
C LEU A 210 9.42 4.68 -26.36
N MET A 211 10.13 5.17 -27.39
CA MET A 211 11.46 5.76 -27.19
C MET A 211 11.40 6.96 -26.25
N LYS A 212 10.42 7.83 -26.43
CA LYS A 212 10.24 9.01 -25.57
C LYS A 212 9.82 8.61 -24.15
N ALA A 213 8.99 7.59 -24.01
CA ALA A 213 8.58 7.06 -22.70
C ALA A 213 9.79 6.51 -21.93
N GLU A 214 10.62 5.70 -22.57
CA GLU A 214 11.85 5.15 -21.97
C GLU A 214 12.86 6.26 -21.62
N GLU A 215 12.96 7.31 -22.44
CA GLU A 215 13.79 8.47 -22.13
C GLU A 215 13.35 9.14 -20.82
N TRP A 216 12.06 9.37 -20.61
CA TRP A 216 11.54 9.93 -19.37
C TRP A 216 11.83 9.06 -18.15
N LEU A 217 11.63 7.75 -18.26
CA LEU A 217 11.95 6.81 -17.18
C LEU A 217 13.45 6.78 -16.87
N ALA A 218 14.30 6.87 -17.89
CA ALA A 218 15.76 6.96 -17.72
C ALA A 218 16.18 8.28 -17.04
N ILE A 219 15.50 9.39 -17.33
CA ILE A 219 15.72 10.67 -16.64
C ILE A 219 15.35 10.54 -15.16
N ALA A 220 14.17 9.99 -14.85
CA ALA A 220 13.75 9.74 -13.48
C ALA A 220 14.79 8.92 -12.70
N SER A 221 15.32 7.84 -13.29
CA SER A 221 16.33 6.98 -12.67
C SER A 221 17.68 7.66 -12.46
N ARG A 222 18.01 8.70 -13.23
CA ARG A 222 19.24 9.50 -13.04
C ARG A 222 19.10 10.50 -11.90
N ILE A 223 17.89 11.00 -11.67
CA ILE A 223 17.60 12.01 -10.64
C ILE A 223 17.36 11.34 -9.30
N PHE A 224 16.50 10.34 -9.24
CA PHE A 224 16.13 9.59 -8.04
C PHE A 224 16.97 8.32 -7.95
N LYS A 225 18.15 8.42 -7.30
CA LYS A 225 19.12 7.31 -7.25
C LYS A 225 18.76 6.22 -6.23
N ASP A 226 17.90 6.52 -5.25
CA ASP A 226 17.42 5.52 -4.30
C ASP A 226 16.33 4.68 -4.96
N PRO A 227 16.57 3.37 -5.16
CA PRO A 227 15.59 2.47 -5.77
C PRO A 227 14.25 2.43 -5.02
N ASN A 228 14.26 2.67 -3.70
CA ASN A 228 13.04 2.64 -2.89
C ASN A 228 12.09 3.79 -3.24
N ILE A 229 12.61 4.92 -3.73
CA ILE A 229 11.79 6.04 -4.20
C ILE A 229 11.07 5.68 -5.49
N LEU A 230 11.74 4.96 -6.40
CA LEU A 230 11.20 4.64 -7.72
C LEU A 230 10.35 3.37 -7.74
N ALA A 231 10.60 2.42 -6.85
CA ALA A 231 9.93 1.12 -6.88
C ALA A 231 8.38 1.21 -6.96
N PRO A 232 7.68 2.04 -6.15
CA PRO A 232 6.22 2.13 -6.23
C PRO A 232 5.71 2.66 -7.58
N TRP A 233 6.49 3.53 -8.22
CA TRP A 233 6.17 4.10 -9.54
C TRP A 233 6.40 3.08 -10.65
N GLN A 234 7.50 2.34 -10.56
CA GLN A 234 7.84 1.26 -11.49
C GLN A 234 6.80 0.15 -11.45
N ASP A 235 6.43 -0.30 -10.25
CA ASP A 235 5.38 -1.29 -10.04
C ASP A 235 4.05 -0.81 -10.65
N THR A 236 3.69 0.46 -10.45
CA THR A 236 2.48 1.05 -11.03
C THR A 236 2.48 0.99 -12.56
N MET A 237 3.61 1.28 -13.23
CA MET A 237 3.72 1.19 -14.69
C MET A 237 3.56 -0.23 -15.21
N VAL A 238 4.08 -1.22 -14.47
CA VAL A 238 3.91 -2.65 -14.79
C VAL A 238 2.46 -3.08 -14.60
N GLU A 239 1.85 -2.73 -13.46
CA GLU A 239 0.46 -3.07 -13.13
C GLU A 239 -0.54 -2.47 -14.12
N TYR A 240 -0.29 -1.25 -14.56
CA TYR A 240 -1.09 -0.58 -15.58
C TYR A 240 -0.94 -1.23 -16.96
N GLY A 241 0.21 -1.86 -17.22
CA GLY A 241 0.50 -2.59 -18.44
C GLY A 241 1.28 -1.80 -19.50
N TYR A 242 1.95 -0.70 -19.13
CA TYR A 242 2.84 0.02 -20.04
C TYR A 242 4.14 -0.74 -20.30
N ILE A 243 4.66 -1.41 -19.31
CA ILE A 243 5.89 -2.18 -19.36
C ILE A 243 5.67 -3.58 -18.77
N LYS A 244 6.40 -4.57 -19.28
CA LYS A 244 6.30 -5.94 -18.80
C LYS A 244 7.12 -6.18 -17.54
N SER A 245 8.31 -5.59 -17.47
CA SER A 245 9.21 -5.71 -16.32
C SER A 245 10.31 -4.64 -16.42
N PHE A 246 10.78 -4.12 -15.28
CA PHE A 246 12.00 -3.29 -15.20
C PHE A 246 13.28 -4.11 -15.09
N TYR A 247 13.20 -5.43 -14.88
CA TYR A 247 14.32 -6.28 -14.54
C TYR A 247 14.72 -7.27 -15.65
N GLY A 248 14.32 -6.98 -16.90
CA GLY A 248 14.59 -7.82 -18.07
C GLY A 248 13.40 -8.67 -18.48
N GLU A 249 13.52 -9.32 -19.65
CA GLU A 249 12.47 -10.18 -20.18
C GLU A 249 12.16 -11.32 -19.21
N ASP A 250 10.87 -11.57 -18.98
CA ASP A 250 10.44 -12.81 -18.37
C ASP A 250 10.96 -13.98 -19.23
N PRO A 251 11.46 -15.06 -18.61
CA PRO A 251 11.83 -16.23 -19.39
C PRO A 251 10.62 -16.66 -20.22
N VAL A 252 10.83 -16.77 -21.53
CA VAL A 252 9.83 -17.25 -22.48
C VAL A 252 9.28 -18.56 -21.92
N GLU A 253 7.99 -18.63 -21.65
CA GLU A 253 7.35 -19.89 -21.29
C GLU A 253 7.59 -20.90 -22.43
N PRO A 254 8.02 -22.12 -22.11
CA PRO A 254 8.27 -23.16 -23.13
C PRO A 254 7.00 -23.64 -23.81
#